data_3495aca35c528af2e5557a578e00cf6e
#
_entry.id   3495aca35c528af2e5557a578e00cf6e
#
_cell.length_a   1.000
_cell.length_b   1.000
_cell.length_c   1.000
_cell.angle_alpha   90.00
_cell.angle_beta   90.00
_cell.angle_gamma   90.00
#
_symmetry.space_group_name_H-M   'P 1'
#
loop_
_entity.id
_entity.type
_entity.pdbx_description
1 polymer ?
#
loop_
_entity_poly.entity_id
_entity_poly.type
_entity_poly.pdbx_seq_one_letter_code
_entity_poly.pdbx_strand_id
1 'polypeptide(L)'
;LIEEVYKKYPEVRKILIGSSPYDETSRFNKVAFPGKNTQILKIVDFLNARARENQWGFVDFNRPMVAINQWEQAADSMYTLCGKDRIHPSTDGHLVMAYLFLKAQGLAGKLVADIRIDGAGKKVTRSDNCRVSDLSVSSDNLTFTYEAKSLPYPIDTSYYDNEKHTQADALSVIPFMDEMNYEGLSVS
;
A
#
# COMPACT_ATOMS: atom_id res chain seq x y z
N LEU A 1 -4.82 -26.46 -15.80
CA LEU A 1 -5.23 -25.06 -16.11
C LEU A 1 -4.07 -24.08 -15.89
N ILE A 2 -3.51 -23.95 -14.69
CA ILE A 2 -2.40 -23.04 -14.39
C ILE A 2 -1.18 -23.34 -15.26
N GLU A 3 -0.76 -24.61 -15.33
CA GLU A 3 0.38 -25.06 -16.15
C GLU A 3 0.18 -24.77 -17.64
N GLU A 4 -1.03 -24.87 -18.15
CA GLU A 4 -1.37 -24.56 -19.55
C GLU A 4 -1.24 -23.06 -19.85
N VAL A 5 -1.69 -22.20 -18.91
CA VAL A 5 -1.50 -20.75 -19.03
C VAL A 5 -0.01 -20.41 -19.06
N TYR A 6 0.80 -21.06 -18.20
CA TYR A 6 2.24 -20.80 -18.15
C TYR A 6 2.99 -21.30 -19.39
N LYS A 7 2.56 -22.41 -20.00
CA LYS A 7 3.09 -22.87 -21.28
C LYS A 7 2.79 -21.90 -22.41
N LYS A 8 1.59 -21.28 -22.37
CA LYS A 8 1.16 -20.33 -23.40
C LYS A 8 1.81 -18.95 -23.29
N TYR A 9 2.17 -18.56 -22.06
CA TYR A 9 2.73 -17.21 -21.75
C TYR A 9 3.97 -17.35 -20.84
N PRO A 10 5.08 -17.90 -21.35
CA PRO A 10 6.26 -18.17 -20.53
C PRO A 10 6.94 -16.91 -19.97
N GLU A 11 6.93 -15.80 -20.73
CA GLU A 11 7.53 -14.52 -20.32
C GLU A 11 6.72 -13.73 -19.32
N VAL A 12 5.45 -14.06 -19.09
CA VAL A 12 4.62 -13.31 -18.16
C VAL A 12 5.13 -13.53 -16.74
N ARG A 13 5.36 -12.44 -16.01
CA ARG A 13 5.71 -12.49 -14.60
C ARG A 13 4.60 -13.15 -13.80
N LYS A 14 4.95 -14.14 -12.99
CA LYS A 14 4.02 -14.92 -12.17
C LYS A 14 4.17 -14.50 -10.71
N ILE A 15 3.04 -14.21 -10.07
CA ILE A 15 3.01 -13.82 -8.66
C ILE A 15 1.90 -14.64 -8.00
N LEU A 16 2.24 -15.39 -6.96
CA LEU A 16 1.27 -16.04 -6.10
C LEU A 16 0.91 -15.09 -4.94
N ILE A 17 -0.34 -15.12 -4.54
CA ILE A 17 -0.88 -14.22 -3.51
C ILE A 17 -1.48 -15.06 -2.39
N GLY A 18 -0.95 -14.89 -1.18
CA GLY A 18 -1.55 -15.39 0.05
C GLY A 18 -2.76 -14.52 0.43
N SER A 19 -3.84 -15.15 0.86
CA SER A 19 -5.08 -14.45 1.22
C SER A 19 -4.91 -13.51 2.43
N SER A 20 -5.83 -12.56 2.55
CA SER A 20 -6.07 -11.82 3.80
C SER A 20 -6.31 -12.77 4.98
N PRO A 21 -6.11 -12.31 6.23
CA PRO A 21 -6.36 -13.15 7.41
C PRO A 21 -7.86 -13.34 7.68
N TYR A 22 -8.17 -14.39 8.44
CA TYR A 22 -9.35 -14.42 9.27
C TYR A 22 -8.98 -13.83 10.64
N ASP A 23 -9.60 -12.74 11.04
CA ASP A 23 -9.31 -12.10 12.32
C ASP A 23 -10.00 -12.85 13.48
N GLU A 24 -9.18 -13.57 14.25
CA GLU A 24 -9.63 -14.33 15.42
C GLU A 24 -9.64 -13.50 16.71
N THR A 25 -8.99 -12.33 16.70
CA THR A 25 -8.60 -11.59 17.90
C THR A 25 -9.48 -10.39 18.20
N SER A 26 -10.04 -9.74 17.20
CA SER A 26 -10.97 -8.64 17.39
C SER A 26 -12.19 -9.06 18.22
N ARG A 27 -12.61 -8.22 19.14
CA ARG A 27 -13.84 -8.41 19.93
C ARG A 27 -15.09 -7.90 19.21
N PHE A 28 -14.94 -7.53 17.94
CA PHE A 28 -16.02 -7.02 17.14
C PHE A 28 -17.07 -8.11 16.86
N ASN A 29 -18.25 -7.91 17.41
CA ASN A 29 -19.59 -8.42 17.04
C ASN A 29 -19.87 -9.93 16.88
N LYS A 30 -19.00 -10.80 16.39
CA LYS A 30 -19.30 -12.21 16.16
C LYS A 30 -18.32 -13.14 16.84
N VAL A 31 -18.82 -14.33 17.20
CA VAL A 31 -17.96 -15.38 17.73
C VAL A 31 -16.87 -15.70 16.70
N ALA A 32 -15.62 -15.59 17.14
CA ALA A 32 -14.48 -16.05 16.34
C ALA A 32 -14.48 -17.58 16.25
N PHE A 33 -13.96 -18.10 15.14
CA PHE A 33 -13.66 -19.53 15.01
C PHE A 33 -12.17 -19.75 15.28
N PRO A 34 -11.79 -20.19 16.48
CA PRO A 34 -10.39 -20.37 16.84
C PRO A 34 -9.68 -21.35 15.90
N GLY A 35 -8.45 -21.01 15.50
CA GLY A 35 -7.63 -21.83 14.62
C GLY A 35 -7.95 -21.71 13.12
N LYS A 36 -8.96 -20.90 12.73
CA LYS A 36 -9.29 -20.71 11.32
C LYS A 36 -8.15 -20.05 10.56
N ASN A 37 -7.56 -18.99 11.11
CA ASN A 37 -6.41 -18.32 10.47
C ASN A 37 -5.18 -19.24 10.41
N THR A 38 -4.99 -20.13 11.38
CA THR A 38 -3.94 -21.14 11.33
C THR A 38 -4.09 -22.06 10.11
N GLN A 39 -5.30 -22.42 9.71
CA GLN A 39 -5.52 -23.21 8.50
C GLN A 39 -5.25 -22.38 7.23
N ILE A 40 -5.64 -21.11 7.22
CA ILE A 40 -5.33 -20.18 6.11
C ILE A 40 -3.82 -20.04 5.96
N LEU A 41 -3.07 -19.90 7.05
CA LEU A 41 -1.61 -19.80 7.03
C LEU A 41 -0.93 -21.03 6.40
N LYS A 42 -1.49 -22.24 6.55
CA LYS A 42 -0.96 -23.42 5.85
C LYS A 42 -1.04 -23.27 4.33
N ILE A 43 -2.12 -22.66 3.82
CA ILE A 43 -2.28 -22.37 2.39
C ILE A 43 -1.28 -21.29 1.96
N VAL A 44 -1.14 -20.22 2.76
CA VAL A 44 -0.17 -19.14 2.52
C VAL A 44 1.26 -19.70 2.45
N ASP A 45 1.64 -20.58 3.39
CA ASP A 45 2.95 -21.21 3.41
C ASP A 45 3.17 -22.14 2.22
N PHE A 46 2.16 -22.92 1.84
CA PHE A 46 2.21 -23.75 0.64
C PHE A 46 2.44 -22.90 -0.62
N LEU A 47 1.69 -21.81 -0.79
CA LEU A 47 1.86 -20.90 -1.93
C LEU A 47 3.25 -20.24 -1.95
N ASN A 48 3.76 -19.82 -0.78
CA ASN A 48 5.10 -19.26 -0.67
C ASN A 48 6.18 -20.30 -1.05
N ALA A 49 6.06 -21.53 -0.58
CA ALA A 49 6.97 -22.61 -0.96
C ALA A 49 6.96 -22.84 -2.48
N ARG A 50 5.77 -22.90 -3.09
CA ARG A 50 5.63 -23.06 -4.54
C ARG A 50 6.20 -21.89 -5.33
N ALA A 51 6.03 -20.66 -4.85
CA ALA A 51 6.62 -19.46 -5.46
C ALA A 51 8.15 -19.57 -5.45
N ARG A 52 8.74 -19.95 -4.33
CA ARG A 52 10.21 -20.13 -4.21
C ARG A 52 10.74 -21.24 -5.12
N GLU A 53 10.11 -22.41 -5.13
CA GLU A 53 10.52 -23.56 -5.97
C GLU A 53 10.53 -23.20 -7.46
N ASN A 54 9.64 -22.33 -7.90
CA ASN A 54 9.49 -21.94 -9.30
C ASN A 54 10.09 -20.57 -9.63
N GLN A 55 10.73 -19.90 -8.68
CA GLN A 55 11.27 -18.53 -8.84
C GLN A 55 10.19 -17.50 -9.24
N TRP A 56 8.98 -17.65 -8.72
CA TRP A 56 7.87 -16.74 -8.91
C TRP A 56 7.82 -15.69 -7.79
N GLY A 57 7.16 -14.59 -8.04
CA GLY A 57 6.84 -13.62 -7.00
C GLY A 57 5.83 -14.18 -6.00
N PHE A 58 5.89 -13.67 -4.76
CA PHE A 58 4.93 -13.99 -3.72
C PHE A 58 4.53 -12.72 -2.95
N VAL A 59 3.26 -12.61 -2.63
CA VAL A 59 2.72 -11.54 -1.75
C VAL A 59 2.00 -12.19 -0.58
N ASP A 60 2.43 -11.88 0.63
CA ASP A 60 1.77 -12.29 1.86
C ASP A 60 0.88 -11.15 2.37
N PHE A 61 -0.42 -11.29 2.27
CA PHE A 61 -1.35 -10.37 2.90
C PHE A 61 -1.65 -10.76 4.35
N ASN A 62 -1.54 -12.03 4.69
CA ASN A 62 -2.00 -12.55 5.96
C ASN A 62 -1.20 -11.99 7.14
N ARG A 63 0.10 -12.28 7.18
CA ARG A 63 0.94 -11.94 8.33
C ARG A 63 1.04 -10.44 8.62
N PRO A 64 1.25 -9.56 7.61
CA PRO A 64 1.27 -8.13 7.87
C PRO A 64 -0.05 -7.60 8.41
N MET A 65 -1.20 -8.06 7.86
CA MET A 65 -2.52 -7.61 8.32
C MET A 65 -2.84 -8.13 9.72
N VAL A 66 -2.42 -9.37 10.07
CA VAL A 66 -2.52 -9.87 11.46
C VAL A 66 -1.71 -9.01 12.40
N ALA A 67 -0.48 -8.63 12.01
CA ALA A 67 0.38 -7.80 12.85
C ALA A 67 -0.23 -6.42 13.10
N ILE A 68 -0.80 -5.78 12.08
CA ILE A 68 -1.52 -4.50 12.20
C ILE A 68 -2.73 -4.67 13.14
N ASN A 69 -3.58 -5.69 12.90
CA ASN A 69 -4.73 -5.92 13.76
C ASN A 69 -4.33 -6.07 15.22
N GLN A 70 -3.33 -6.88 15.52
CA GLN A 70 -2.88 -7.12 16.90
C GLN A 70 -2.29 -5.86 17.56
N TRP A 71 -1.57 -5.05 16.78
CA TRP A 71 -1.01 -3.79 17.28
C TRP A 71 -2.12 -2.81 17.66
N GLU A 72 -3.07 -2.57 16.76
CA GLU A 72 -4.16 -1.63 16.98
C GLU A 72 -5.14 -2.12 18.06
N GLN A 73 -5.35 -3.44 18.15
CA GLN A 73 -6.22 -4.04 19.18
C GLN A 73 -5.67 -3.89 20.60
N ALA A 74 -4.43 -3.52 20.77
CA ALA A 74 -3.89 -3.14 22.09
C ALA A 74 -4.52 -1.85 22.63
N ALA A 75 -4.91 -0.93 21.76
CA ALA A 75 -5.60 0.32 22.10
C ALA A 75 -7.13 0.21 21.93
N ASP A 76 -7.59 -0.39 20.85
CA ASP A 76 -9.01 -0.65 20.58
C ASP A 76 -9.25 -2.13 20.25
N SER A 77 -9.73 -2.88 21.21
CA SER A 77 -9.99 -4.32 21.09
C SER A 77 -11.02 -4.69 20.00
N MET A 78 -11.74 -3.72 19.45
CA MET A 78 -12.70 -3.90 18.36
C MET A 78 -12.09 -3.64 16.98
N TYR A 79 -10.89 -3.05 16.92
CA TYR A 79 -10.22 -2.77 15.65
C TYR A 79 -10.02 -4.04 14.81
N THR A 80 -10.24 -3.92 13.51
CA THR A 80 -9.92 -4.96 12.53
C THR A 80 -9.87 -4.38 11.12
N LEU A 81 -8.91 -4.81 10.32
CA LEU A 81 -8.85 -4.55 8.88
C LEU A 81 -9.84 -5.43 8.08
N CYS A 82 -10.56 -6.33 8.76
CA CYS A 82 -11.58 -7.18 8.18
C CYS A 82 -12.96 -6.70 8.62
N GLY A 83 -13.94 -6.81 7.75
CA GLY A 83 -15.32 -6.45 8.09
C GLY A 83 -15.95 -7.40 9.15
N LYS A 84 -17.24 -7.22 9.38
CA LYS A 84 -18.03 -7.96 10.40
C LYS A 84 -17.95 -9.48 10.31
N ASP A 85 -17.61 -10.03 9.17
CA ASP A 85 -17.45 -11.47 8.98
C ASP A 85 -16.03 -11.95 9.32
N ARG A 86 -15.11 -11.05 9.66
CA ARG A 86 -13.73 -11.30 10.06
C ARG A 86 -12.81 -11.80 8.94
N ILE A 87 -13.24 -11.79 7.69
CA ILE A 87 -12.48 -12.35 6.56
C ILE A 87 -12.38 -11.41 5.37
N HIS A 88 -13.46 -10.73 5.01
CA HIS A 88 -13.42 -9.78 3.91
C HIS A 88 -12.82 -8.46 4.39
N PRO A 89 -11.78 -7.96 3.74
CA PRO A 89 -11.19 -6.69 4.12
C PRO A 89 -12.20 -5.53 4.02
N SER A 90 -12.14 -4.63 4.96
CA SER A 90 -12.83 -3.34 4.93
C SER A 90 -12.17 -2.39 3.92
N THR A 91 -12.69 -1.19 3.74
CA THR A 91 -12.17 -0.22 2.76
C THR A 91 -10.71 0.15 3.04
N ASP A 92 -10.34 0.38 4.30
CA ASP A 92 -8.96 0.57 4.75
C ASP A 92 -8.12 -0.70 4.55
N GLY A 93 -8.66 -1.87 4.89
CA GLY A 93 -8.01 -3.17 4.66
C GLY A 93 -7.65 -3.41 3.19
N HIS A 94 -8.49 -2.97 2.25
CA HIS A 94 -8.19 -3.04 0.82
C HIS A 94 -7.03 -2.12 0.43
N LEU A 95 -6.91 -0.91 1.01
CA LEU A 95 -5.76 -0.05 0.76
C LEU A 95 -4.47 -0.64 1.34
N VAL A 96 -4.54 -1.27 2.53
CA VAL A 96 -3.42 -2.02 3.10
C VAL A 96 -2.97 -3.14 2.15
N MET A 97 -3.91 -3.92 1.59
CA MET A 97 -3.57 -4.96 0.61
C MET A 97 -2.92 -4.39 -0.65
N ALA A 98 -3.46 -3.28 -1.20
CA ALA A 98 -2.88 -2.61 -2.35
C ALA A 98 -1.44 -2.15 -2.06
N TYR A 99 -1.19 -1.54 -0.90
CA TYR A 99 0.14 -1.16 -0.45
C TYR A 99 1.10 -2.34 -0.38
N LEU A 100 0.71 -3.44 0.28
CA LEU A 100 1.53 -4.64 0.40
C LEU A 100 1.84 -5.27 -0.97
N PHE A 101 0.86 -5.27 -1.89
CA PHE A 101 1.04 -5.77 -3.24
C PHE A 101 2.06 -4.94 -4.03
N LEU A 102 1.94 -3.62 -4.00
CA LEU A 102 2.87 -2.71 -4.67
C LEU A 102 4.28 -2.80 -4.06
N LYS A 103 4.37 -2.86 -2.74
CA LYS A 103 5.64 -3.00 -2.01
C LYS A 103 6.36 -4.29 -2.37
N ALA A 104 5.65 -5.42 -2.43
CA ALA A 104 6.20 -6.72 -2.82
C ALA A 104 6.73 -6.74 -4.27
N GLN A 105 6.28 -5.81 -5.11
CA GLN A 105 6.76 -5.65 -6.48
C GLN A 105 7.91 -4.64 -6.62
N GLY A 106 8.42 -4.09 -5.52
CA GLY A 106 9.51 -3.12 -5.51
C GLY A 106 9.08 -1.73 -5.99
N LEU A 107 7.81 -1.37 -5.81
CA LEU A 107 7.28 -0.06 -6.16
C LEU A 107 7.28 0.93 -5.00
N ALA A 108 7.57 0.48 -3.76
CA ALA A 108 7.76 1.36 -2.61
C ALA A 108 9.00 2.25 -2.78
N GLY A 109 8.94 3.47 -2.25
CA GLY A 109 10.02 4.45 -2.31
C GLY A 109 10.19 5.14 -3.66
N LYS A 110 9.29 4.91 -4.62
CA LYS A 110 9.25 5.66 -5.87
C LYS A 110 8.54 6.99 -5.66
N LEU A 111 9.22 8.06 -6.04
CA LEU A 111 8.69 9.41 -5.90
C LEU A 111 7.62 9.70 -6.94
N VAL A 112 6.56 10.39 -6.55
CA VAL A 112 5.68 11.11 -7.48
C VAL A 112 6.47 12.29 -8.05
N ALA A 113 7.07 13.12 -7.18
CA ALA A 113 8.02 14.16 -7.55
C ALA A 113 8.91 14.57 -6.37
N ASP A 114 10.13 15.04 -6.64
CA ASP A 114 10.97 15.77 -5.67
C ASP A 114 11.61 16.99 -6.36
N ILE A 115 11.25 18.17 -5.88
CA ILE A 115 11.73 19.45 -6.42
C ILE A 115 12.55 20.17 -5.34
N ARG A 116 13.75 20.63 -5.72
CA ARG A 116 14.57 21.49 -4.86
C ARG A 116 14.98 22.75 -5.60
N ILE A 117 14.75 23.89 -4.98
CA ILE A 117 15.02 25.21 -5.54
C ILE A 117 15.97 25.96 -4.61
N ASP A 118 17.08 26.45 -5.16
CA ASP A 118 17.94 27.45 -4.54
C ASP A 118 17.34 28.83 -4.82
N GLY A 119 16.68 29.40 -3.81
CA GLY A 119 16.01 30.71 -3.93
C GLY A 119 17.02 31.85 -4.11
N ALA A 120 18.17 31.81 -3.44
CA ALA A 120 19.22 32.80 -3.57
C ALA A 120 19.89 32.74 -4.96
N GLY A 121 20.19 31.52 -5.42
CA GLY A 121 20.77 31.28 -6.74
C GLY A 121 19.76 31.31 -7.89
N LYS A 122 18.46 31.45 -7.60
CA LYS A 122 17.35 31.50 -8.56
C LYS A 122 17.36 30.34 -9.55
N LYS A 123 17.61 29.13 -9.05
CA LYS A 123 17.76 27.93 -9.91
C LYS A 123 17.13 26.70 -9.30
N VAL A 124 16.64 25.81 -10.16
CA VAL A 124 16.25 24.46 -9.78
C VAL A 124 17.50 23.62 -9.59
N THR A 125 17.67 23.04 -8.40
CA THR A 125 18.82 22.17 -8.08
C THR A 125 18.47 20.69 -8.19
N ARG A 126 17.16 20.34 -8.14
CA ARG A 126 16.66 19.00 -8.34
C ARG A 126 15.24 19.01 -8.91
N SER A 127 14.96 18.11 -9.84
CA SER A 127 13.61 17.87 -10.37
C SER A 127 13.47 16.41 -10.77
N ASP A 128 13.21 15.54 -9.78
CA ASP A 128 13.05 14.11 -9.99
C ASP A 128 11.62 13.76 -10.35
N ASN A 129 11.45 12.94 -11.38
CA ASN A 129 10.17 12.47 -11.92
C ASN A 129 9.21 13.61 -12.33
N CYS A 130 9.73 14.79 -12.59
CA CYS A 130 8.98 15.97 -13.05
C CYS A 130 9.85 16.86 -13.93
N ARG A 131 9.21 17.88 -14.52
CA ARG A 131 9.90 19.01 -15.15
C ARG A 131 9.48 20.29 -14.49
N VAL A 132 10.44 21.15 -14.21
CA VAL A 132 10.22 22.51 -13.69
C VAL A 132 10.73 23.51 -14.72
N SER A 133 9.90 24.49 -15.08
CA SER A 133 10.23 25.57 -16.00
C SER A 133 9.69 26.91 -15.47
N ASP A 134 10.03 28.00 -16.15
CA ASP A 134 9.54 29.36 -15.91
C ASP A 134 9.74 29.82 -14.44
N LEU A 135 10.87 29.38 -13.82
CA LEU A 135 11.18 29.77 -12.45
C LEU A 135 11.38 31.28 -12.35
N SER A 136 10.61 31.94 -11.51
CA SER A 136 10.74 33.34 -11.14
C SER A 136 10.83 33.47 -9.63
N VAL A 137 11.86 34.17 -9.16
CA VAL A 137 12.13 34.38 -7.73
C VAL A 137 12.27 35.87 -7.46
N SER A 138 11.43 36.40 -6.57
CA SER A 138 11.49 37.77 -6.03
C SER A 138 11.74 37.71 -4.51
N SER A 139 11.76 38.88 -3.83
CA SER A 139 11.91 38.96 -2.37
C SER A 139 10.84 38.21 -1.61
N ASP A 140 9.60 38.20 -2.12
CA ASP A 140 8.42 37.76 -1.39
C ASP A 140 7.64 36.65 -2.10
N ASN A 141 8.09 36.23 -3.31
CA ASN A 141 7.35 35.28 -4.12
C ASN A 141 8.27 34.39 -4.95
N LEU A 142 7.88 33.14 -5.08
CA LEU A 142 8.51 32.15 -5.95
C LEU A 142 7.42 31.48 -6.78
N THR A 143 7.57 31.51 -8.11
CA THR A 143 6.64 30.88 -9.04
C THR A 143 7.40 30.01 -10.04
N PHE A 144 6.80 28.95 -10.48
CA PHE A 144 7.34 28.06 -11.52
C PHE A 144 6.21 27.26 -12.18
N THR A 145 6.48 26.72 -13.35
CA THR A 145 5.62 25.75 -14.02
C THR A 145 6.10 24.35 -13.65
N TYR A 146 5.19 23.49 -13.18
CA TYR A 146 5.43 22.12 -12.80
C TYR A 146 4.69 21.16 -13.73
N GLU A 147 5.42 20.22 -14.34
CA GLU A 147 4.87 19.16 -15.16
C GLU A 147 5.22 17.81 -14.53
N ALA A 148 4.20 17.15 -13.96
CA ALA A 148 4.36 15.84 -13.35
C ALA A 148 4.51 14.74 -14.40
N LYS A 149 5.39 13.76 -14.17
CA LYS A 149 5.50 12.53 -14.98
C LYS A 149 4.65 11.39 -14.41
N SER A 150 4.18 11.53 -13.18
CA SER A 150 3.20 10.65 -12.56
C SER A 150 2.29 11.48 -11.66
N LEU A 151 1.07 10.99 -11.45
CA LEU A 151 0.13 11.64 -10.53
C LEU A 151 0.13 10.91 -9.19
N PRO A 152 -0.08 11.63 -8.07
CA PRO A 152 -0.32 11.01 -6.79
C PRO A 152 -1.61 10.19 -6.83
N TYR A 153 -1.65 9.11 -6.06
CA TYR A 153 -2.89 8.35 -5.89
C TYR A 153 -3.87 9.17 -5.04
N PRO A 154 -5.08 9.44 -5.57
CA PRO A 154 -6.08 10.18 -4.80
C PRO A 154 -6.71 9.26 -3.75
N ILE A 155 -6.37 9.49 -2.47
CA ILE A 155 -7.01 8.77 -1.36
C ILE A 155 -8.49 9.17 -1.31
N ASP A 156 -9.37 8.21 -1.48
CA ASP A 156 -10.81 8.44 -1.38
C ASP A 156 -11.26 8.49 0.09
N THR A 157 -11.75 9.65 0.48
CA THR A 157 -12.32 9.90 1.81
C THR A 157 -13.84 10.02 1.78
N SER A 158 -14.45 9.94 0.62
CA SER A 158 -15.90 10.10 0.43
C SER A 158 -16.66 8.79 0.48
N TYR A 159 -16.03 7.69 0.03
CA TYR A 159 -16.60 6.35 0.09
C TYR A 159 -16.21 5.67 1.40
N TYR A 160 -17.20 5.16 2.10
CA TYR A 160 -17.03 4.33 3.29
C TYR A 160 -17.92 3.08 3.20
N ASP A 161 -17.44 2.02 3.80
CA ASP A 161 -18.15 0.76 3.88
C ASP A 161 -19.26 0.77 4.95
N ASN A 162 -19.94 -0.35 5.15
CA ASN A 162 -21.01 -0.48 6.15
C ASN A 162 -20.52 -0.29 7.60
N GLU A 163 -19.21 -0.41 7.84
CA GLU A 163 -18.52 -0.17 9.11
C GLU A 163 -18.00 1.27 9.23
N LYS A 164 -18.19 2.09 8.20
CA LYS A 164 -17.74 3.48 8.08
C LYS A 164 -16.22 3.65 7.95
N HIS A 165 -15.53 2.65 7.42
CA HIS A 165 -14.10 2.75 7.09
C HIS A 165 -13.92 3.41 5.72
N THR A 166 -12.95 4.32 5.64
CA THR A 166 -12.50 4.97 4.40
C THR A 166 -11.10 4.49 4.05
N GLN A 167 -10.61 4.84 2.86
CA GLN A 167 -9.20 4.60 2.53
C GLN A 167 -8.26 5.38 3.44
N ALA A 168 -8.66 6.56 3.91
CA ALA A 168 -7.82 7.40 4.77
C ALA A 168 -7.50 6.73 6.12
N ASP A 169 -8.36 5.85 6.63
CA ASP A 169 -8.11 5.16 7.90
C ASP A 169 -6.87 4.27 7.83
N ALA A 170 -6.54 3.71 6.66
CA ALA A 170 -5.32 2.94 6.46
C ALA A 170 -4.02 3.77 6.63
N LEU A 171 -4.06 5.10 6.46
CA LEU A 171 -2.87 5.94 6.53
C LEU A 171 -2.28 6.03 7.94
N SER A 172 -3.04 5.67 8.97
CA SER A 172 -2.55 5.57 10.35
C SER A 172 -1.70 4.31 10.59
N VAL A 173 -1.88 3.28 9.77
CA VAL A 173 -1.28 1.95 9.99
C VAL A 173 -0.28 1.52 8.92
N ILE A 174 -0.21 2.26 7.79
CA ILE A 174 0.79 2.05 6.73
C ILE A 174 1.39 3.39 6.27
N PRO A 175 2.69 3.47 5.95
CA PRO A 175 3.35 4.68 5.46
C PRO A 175 3.07 4.91 3.96
N PHE A 176 1.79 4.85 3.56
CA PHE A 176 1.41 4.92 2.14
C PHE A 176 1.85 6.23 1.49
N MET A 177 1.67 7.37 2.18
CA MET A 177 2.01 8.69 1.63
C MET A 177 3.52 8.83 1.42
N ASP A 178 4.33 8.31 2.33
CA ASP A 178 5.79 8.41 2.25
C ASP A 178 6.40 7.42 1.24
N GLU A 179 5.84 6.21 1.14
CA GLU A 179 6.42 5.15 0.31
C GLU A 179 5.80 5.04 -1.09
N MET A 180 4.56 5.45 -1.28
CA MET A 180 3.83 5.27 -2.55
C MET A 180 3.36 6.57 -3.18
N ASN A 181 3.31 7.65 -2.42
CA ASN A 181 2.64 8.88 -2.84
C ASN A 181 3.45 10.15 -2.53
N TYR A 182 4.77 10.02 -2.37
CA TYR A 182 5.61 11.12 -1.94
C TYR A 182 5.74 12.20 -3.02
N GLU A 183 5.36 13.41 -2.66
CA GLU A 183 5.67 14.66 -3.38
C GLU A 183 6.44 15.60 -2.47
N GLY A 184 7.64 16.01 -2.87
CA GLY A 184 8.51 16.90 -2.12
C GLY A 184 8.79 18.21 -2.84
N LEU A 185 8.67 19.33 -2.12
CA LEU A 185 9.17 20.63 -2.54
C LEU A 185 9.98 21.24 -1.40
N SER A 186 11.22 21.59 -1.69
CA SER A 186 12.07 22.37 -0.77
C SER A 186 12.69 23.58 -1.44
N VAL A 187 12.72 24.68 -0.71
CA VAL A 187 13.35 25.95 -1.12
C VAL A 187 14.37 26.35 -0.06
N SER A 188 15.59 26.63 -0.46
CA SER A 188 16.70 27.07 0.41
C SER A 188 17.21 28.44 0.03
#